data_b897be4f7d36421d259dfa2286dd28d6
#
_entry.id   b897be4f7d36421d259dfa2286dd28d6
#
_cell.length_a   1.000
_cell.length_b   1.000
_cell.length_c   1.000
_cell.angle_alpha   90.00
_cell.angle_beta   90.00
_cell.angle_gamma   90.00
#
_symmetry.space_group_name_H-M   'P 1'
#
loop_
_entity.id
_entity.type
_entity.pdbx_description
1 polymer ?
#
loop_
_entity_poly.entity_id
_entity_poly.type
_entity_poly.pdbx_seq_one_letter_code
_entity_poly.pdbx_strand_id
1 'polypeptide(L)'
;MLLLKPLVQFCMLLWFLCVKIPSPDIFIVQNPPSVPTLVAVKWASWLRNSSFVIDWHNFGYTLLALSLGRNSHFVSLYKWFEKHYGKMADASLCVTKAMQHELAQNWGINATVLYDQPPDIFHPASLEERHKLFCRLNEDLFRSLGVRDCVSNGNSLVASCHQNETLFATEVGSNIYLKPNRPALVVSSTSWTPDEDFGILLEAAVMYDRRVAAILGEDDSVDEEVIWKEISDGKQCLYPRLLFIITGKGPEKEKYEVKIKRMKLKRVAFRTMWLSADDYPLLLGSADLGVCLHTSSSGLDLPMKVVDMFGCGLPVCAVSYSCIRELVRVDKNGLLFSSSSELADELLLLFKGFPDDCDALKVLKYGALETGSSSRWATEWEEHAKPLITEVISRF
;
A
#
# COMPACT_ATOMS: atom_id res chain seq x y z
N MET A 1 12.21 -22.63 26.51
CA MET A 1 11.59 -21.28 26.43
C MET A 1 10.60 -21.10 25.28
N LEU A 2 10.79 -21.69 24.11
CA LEU A 2 9.89 -21.52 22.95
C LEU A 2 8.44 -22.00 23.17
N LEU A 3 8.19 -23.07 23.91
CA LEU A 3 6.85 -23.61 24.17
C LEU A 3 6.16 -22.96 25.37
N LEU A 4 6.89 -22.32 26.28
CA LEU A 4 6.33 -21.69 27.47
C LEU A 4 5.54 -20.42 27.14
N LYS A 5 6.01 -19.64 26.15
CA LYS A 5 5.36 -18.40 25.75
C LYS A 5 3.94 -18.64 25.18
N PRO A 6 3.71 -19.53 24.23
CA PRO A 6 2.36 -19.86 23.76
C PRO A 6 1.43 -20.40 24.86
N LEU A 7 1.96 -21.20 25.79
CA LEU A 7 1.17 -21.72 26.91
C LEU A 7 0.71 -20.61 27.87
N VAL A 8 1.61 -19.69 28.23
CA VAL A 8 1.27 -18.54 29.08
C VAL A 8 0.26 -17.65 28.34
N GLN A 9 0.48 -17.37 27.08
CA GLN A 9 -0.46 -16.60 26.25
C GLN A 9 -1.85 -17.28 26.18
N PHE A 10 -1.90 -18.59 26.00
CA PHE A 10 -3.14 -19.36 26.01
C PHE A 10 -3.90 -19.20 27.36
N CYS A 11 -3.22 -19.42 28.49
CA CYS A 11 -3.85 -19.28 29.79
C CYS A 11 -4.34 -17.86 30.08
N MET A 12 -3.54 -16.86 29.74
CA MET A 12 -3.90 -15.44 29.89
C MET A 12 -5.13 -15.09 29.02
N LEU A 13 -5.12 -15.51 27.76
CA LEU A 13 -6.20 -15.24 26.83
C LEU A 13 -7.48 -15.93 27.26
N LEU A 14 -7.40 -17.21 27.63
CA LEU A 14 -8.57 -17.97 28.14
C LEU A 14 -9.15 -17.34 29.41
N TRP A 15 -8.29 -16.96 30.37
CA TRP A 15 -8.73 -16.27 31.58
C TRP A 15 -9.42 -14.94 31.26
N PHE A 16 -8.86 -14.13 30.34
CA PHE A 16 -9.46 -12.88 29.93
C PHE A 16 -10.82 -13.10 29.28
N LEU A 17 -10.90 -14.02 28.31
CA LEU A 17 -12.13 -14.32 27.58
C LEU A 17 -13.23 -14.94 28.47
N CYS A 18 -12.86 -15.72 29.50
CA CYS A 18 -13.84 -16.39 30.34
C CYS A 18 -14.23 -15.59 31.59
N VAL A 19 -13.35 -14.71 32.10
CA VAL A 19 -13.55 -14.09 33.42
C VAL A 19 -13.65 -12.56 33.34
N LYS A 20 -12.92 -11.91 32.41
CA LYS A 20 -12.81 -10.45 32.41
C LYS A 20 -13.84 -9.72 31.54
N ILE A 21 -14.31 -10.36 30.48
CA ILE A 21 -15.31 -9.75 29.59
C ILE A 21 -16.71 -10.31 29.91
N PRO A 22 -17.79 -9.55 29.67
CA PRO A 22 -19.16 -10.07 29.69
C PRO A 22 -19.31 -11.27 28.75
N SER A 23 -20.34 -12.12 28.93
CA SER A 23 -20.59 -13.23 28.02
C SER A 23 -21.04 -12.67 26.66
N PRO A 24 -20.26 -12.86 25.56
CA PRO A 24 -20.70 -12.48 24.25
C PRO A 24 -21.58 -13.58 23.63
N ASP A 25 -22.44 -13.21 22.70
CA ASP A 25 -23.17 -14.18 21.87
C ASP A 25 -22.23 -14.82 20.85
N ILE A 26 -21.20 -14.10 20.41
CA ILE A 26 -20.28 -14.52 19.36
C ILE A 26 -18.86 -14.00 19.61
N PHE A 27 -17.86 -14.86 19.36
CA PHE A 27 -16.47 -14.51 19.24
C PHE A 27 -16.08 -14.45 17.76
N ILE A 28 -15.66 -13.28 17.27
CA ILE A 28 -15.08 -13.13 15.93
C ILE A 28 -13.57 -13.00 16.09
N VAL A 29 -12.83 -13.85 15.39
CA VAL A 29 -11.37 -13.95 15.51
C VAL A 29 -10.72 -13.77 14.15
N GLN A 30 -9.93 -12.71 14.02
CA GLN A 30 -9.09 -12.51 12.86
C GLN A 30 -7.92 -13.50 12.86
N ASN A 31 -7.69 -14.17 11.77
CA ASN A 31 -6.56 -15.06 11.54
C ASN A 31 -5.62 -14.51 10.46
N PRO A 32 -4.29 -14.42 10.68
CA PRO A 32 -3.50 -14.83 11.84
C PRO A 32 -3.54 -13.83 13.00
N PRO A 33 -3.07 -14.21 14.22
CA PRO A 33 -2.36 -15.44 14.59
C PRO A 33 -3.30 -16.58 14.97
N SER A 34 -2.99 -17.82 14.53
CA SER A 34 -3.81 -18.99 14.81
C SER A 34 -3.50 -19.62 16.18
N VAL A 35 -2.22 -19.67 16.55
CA VAL A 35 -1.73 -20.32 17.77
C VAL A 35 -1.16 -19.28 18.74
N PRO A 36 -1.65 -19.20 19.97
CA PRO A 36 -2.65 -20.06 20.63
C PRO A 36 -4.10 -19.57 20.47
N THR A 37 -4.37 -18.52 19.66
CA THR A 37 -5.62 -17.75 19.64
C THR A 37 -6.85 -18.63 19.31
N LEU A 38 -6.83 -19.38 18.19
CA LEU A 38 -7.96 -20.20 17.78
C LEU A 38 -8.28 -21.26 18.83
N VAL A 39 -7.24 -21.84 19.46
CA VAL A 39 -7.41 -22.82 20.55
C VAL A 39 -8.11 -22.19 21.75
N ALA A 40 -7.63 -21.03 22.20
CA ALA A 40 -8.18 -20.34 23.37
C ALA A 40 -9.62 -19.88 23.14
N VAL A 41 -9.91 -19.33 21.97
CA VAL A 41 -11.26 -18.86 21.64
C VAL A 41 -12.24 -20.03 21.49
N LYS A 42 -11.82 -21.14 20.86
CA LYS A 42 -12.67 -22.34 20.78
C LYS A 42 -13.06 -22.87 22.18
N TRP A 43 -12.09 -22.91 23.11
CA TRP A 43 -12.38 -23.31 24.49
C TRP A 43 -13.26 -22.30 25.22
N ALA A 44 -13.00 -20.99 25.03
CA ALA A 44 -13.83 -19.95 25.61
C ALA A 44 -15.26 -19.97 25.07
N SER A 45 -15.47 -20.17 23.78
CA SER A 45 -16.78 -20.27 23.15
C SER A 45 -17.58 -21.44 23.70
N TRP A 46 -16.92 -22.59 23.84
CA TRP A 46 -17.55 -23.78 24.47
C TRP A 46 -17.92 -23.55 25.93
N LEU A 47 -17.02 -22.98 26.76
CA LEU A 47 -17.25 -22.71 28.17
C LEU A 47 -18.36 -21.67 28.42
N ARG A 48 -18.54 -20.75 27.47
CA ARG A 48 -19.48 -19.63 27.60
C ARG A 48 -20.74 -19.77 26.78
N ASN A 49 -20.90 -20.90 26.10
CA ASN A 49 -22.00 -21.15 25.18
C ASN A 49 -22.19 -20.04 24.16
N SER A 50 -21.08 -19.63 23.53
CA SER A 50 -21.02 -18.57 22.53
C SER A 50 -20.60 -19.14 21.17
N SER A 51 -21.05 -18.54 20.09
CA SER A 51 -20.61 -18.89 18.72
C SER A 51 -19.15 -18.49 18.46
N PHE A 52 -18.49 -19.20 17.55
CA PHE A 52 -17.11 -18.96 17.15
C PHE A 52 -17.01 -18.76 15.64
N VAL A 53 -16.61 -17.57 15.20
CA VAL A 53 -16.42 -17.20 13.80
C VAL A 53 -14.97 -16.84 13.56
N ILE A 54 -14.41 -17.30 12.44
CA ILE A 54 -13.04 -16.94 12.02
C ILE A 54 -13.12 -16.02 10.82
N ASP A 55 -12.35 -14.93 10.89
CA ASP A 55 -12.11 -14.00 9.79
C ASP A 55 -10.70 -14.23 9.24
N TRP A 56 -10.62 -14.86 8.06
CA TRP A 56 -9.36 -15.30 7.44
C TRP A 56 -8.77 -14.20 6.57
N HIS A 57 -7.68 -13.57 7.06
CA HIS A 57 -6.92 -12.58 6.30
C HIS A 57 -5.66 -13.16 5.65
N ASN A 58 -5.07 -14.20 6.23
CA ASN A 58 -3.94 -14.95 5.69
C ASN A 58 -3.83 -16.29 6.44
N PHE A 59 -2.84 -17.11 6.06
CA PHE A 59 -2.48 -18.32 6.79
C PHE A 59 -1.25 -18.08 7.66
N GLY A 60 -1.40 -18.28 8.98
CA GLY A 60 -0.32 -18.05 9.95
C GLY A 60 0.88 -18.96 9.72
N TYR A 61 0.68 -20.20 9.22
CA TYR A 61 1.78 -21.09 8.90
C TYR A 61 2.65 -20.58 7.73
N THR A 62 2.09 -19.82 6.77
CA THR A 62 2.88 -19.25 5.66
C THR A 62 3.76 -18.11 6.16
N LEU A 63 3.25 -17.28 7.07
CA LEU A 63 4.03 -16.23 7.72
C LEU A 63 5.18 -16.83 8.56
N LEU A 64 4.88 -17.90 9.31
CA LEU A 64 5.90 -18.60 10.08
C LEU A 64 6.98 -19.24 9.18
N ALA A 65 6.58 -19.71 8.00
CA ALA A 65 7.48 -20.31 7.01
C ALA A 65 8.49 -19.31 6.43
N LEU A 66 8.16 -18.00 6.38
CA LEU A 66 9.12 -16.97 5.98
C LEU A 66 10.34 -16.91 6.93
N SER A 67 10.13 -17.16 8.22
CA SER A 67 11.19 -17.08 9.22
C SER A 67 11.91 -18.41 9.45
N LEU A 68 11.19 -19.54 9.41
CA LEU A 68 11.73 -20.86 9.78
C LEU A 68 12.00 -21.77 8.58
N GLY A 69 11.58 -21.35 7.38
CA GLY A 69 11.61 -22.18 6.17
C GLY A 69 10.41 -23.15 6.08
N ARG A 70 9.96 -23.43 4.85
CA ARG A 70 8.75 -24.23 4.56
C ARG A 70 8.85 -25.69 5.09
N ASN A 71 10.03 -26.24 5.22
CA ASN A 71 10.26 -27.64 5.64
C ASN A 71 10.39 -27.81 7.16
N SER A 72 10.20 -26.76 7.95
CA SER A 72 10.27 -26.81 9.41
C SER A 72 9.12 -27.61 10.00
N HIS A 73 9.44 -28.53 10.95
CA HIS A 73 8.44 -29.27 11.70
C HIS A 73 7.48 -28.36 12.49
N PHE A 74 7.97 -27.19 12.93
CA PHE A 74 7.12 -26.19 13.61
C PHE A 74 6.10 -25.60 12.69
N VAL A 75 6.44 -25.37 11.42
CA VAL A 75 5.50 -24.88 10.39
C VAL A 75 4.42 -25.93 10.12
N SER A 76 4.81 -27.20 10.02
CA SER A 76 3.86 -28.32 9.82
C SER A 76 2.90 -28.48 11.01
N LEU A 77 3.43 -28.37 12.23
CA LEU A 77 2.64 -28.42 13.45
C LEU A 77 1.67 -27.23 13.55
N TYR A 78 2.15 -26.02 13.24
CA TYR A 78 1.34 -24.81 13.21
C TYR A 78 0.18 -24.93 12.18
N LYS A 79 0.50 -25.40 10.95
CA LYS A 79 -0.50 -25.68 9.91
C LYS A 79 -1.55 -26.69 10.37
N TRP A 80 -1.13 -27.73 11.10
CA TRP A 80 -2.07 -28.71 11.65
C TRP A 80 -3.04 -28.08 12.67
N PHE A 81 -2.53 -27.27 13.61
CA PHE A 81 -3.35 -26.54 14.58
C PHE A 81 -4.33 -25.59 13.87
N GLU A 82 -3.84 -24.79 12.95
CA GLU A 82 -4.63 -23.83 12.20
C GLU A 82 -5.77 -24.51 11.43
N LYS A 83 -5.46 -25.59 10.72
CA LYS A 83 -6.46 -26.36 9.98
C LYS A 83 -7.46 -27.08 10.91
N HIS A 84 -6.98 -27.66 12.00
CA HIS A 84 -7.83 -28.42 12.94
C HIS A 84 -8.82 -27.51 13.64
N TYR A 85 -8.35 -26.42 14.25
CA TYR A 85 -9.23 -25.48 14.95
C TYR A 85 -10.04 -24.60 13.99
N GLY A 86 -9.52 -24.35 12.79
CA GLY A 86 -10.25 -23.67 11.73
C GLY A 86 -11.55 -24.38 11.34
N LYS A 87 -11.54 -25.71 11.31
CA LYS A 87 -12.74 -26.52 11.06
C LYS A 87 -13.78 -26.50 12.16
N MET A 88 -13.40 -26.07 13.36
CA MET A 88 -14.29 -26.03 14.52
C MET A 88 -15.08 -24.74 14.66
N ALA A 89 -14.88 -23.79 13.73
CA ALA A 89 -15.66 -22.57 13.69
C ALA A 89 -17.10 -22.84 13.23
N ASP A 90 -18.05 -22.10 13.80
CA ASP A 90 -19.47 -22.17 13.44
C ASP A 90 -19.73 -21.48 12.09
N ALA A 91 -18.89 -20.49 11.72
CA ALA A 91 -18.83 -19.89 10.40
C ALA A 91 -17.43 -19.29 10.13
N SER A 92 -17.16 -18.96 8.87
CA SER A 92 -15.90 -18.35 8.43
C SER A 92 -16.14 -17.25 7.41
N LEU A 93 -15.39 -16.16 7.57
CA LEU A 93 -15.21 -15.09 6.57
C LEU A 93 -13.80 -15.22 5.95
N CYS A 94 -13.60 -14.73 4.75
CA CYS A 94 -12.27 -14.66 4.13
C CYS A 94 -12.19 -13.48 3.16
N VAL A 95 -10.97 -12.96 2.95
CA VAL A 95 -10.75 -11.71 2.23
C VAL A 95 -10.71 -11.84 0.70
N THR A 96 -10.70 -13.06 0.14
CA THR A 96 -10.63 -13.26 -1.32
C THR A 96 -11.36 -14.53 -1.76
N LYS A 97 -11.77 -14.58 -3.03
CA LYS A 97 -12.29 -15.81 -3.67
C LYS A 97 -11.23 -16.90 -3.77
N ALA A 98 -9.96 -16.51 -4.03
CA ALA A 98 -8.85 -17.44 -4.04
C ALA A 98 -8.68 -18.15 -2.69
N MET A 99 -8.78 -17.40 -1.59
CA MET A 99 -8.74 -17.95 -0.22
C MET A 99 -9.98 -18.82 0.08
N GLN A 100 -11.16 -18.38 -0.33
CA GLN A 100 -12.40 -19.17 -0.21
C GLN A 100 -12.22 -20.53 -0.88
N HIS A 101 -11.67 -20.54 -2.10
CA HIS A 101 -11.43 -21.77 -2.84
C HIS A 101 -10.41 -22.69 -2.13
N GLU A 102 -9.29 -22.15 -1.65
CA GLU A 102 -8.28 -22.90 -0.88
C GLU A 102 -8.88 -23.50 0.40
N LEU A 103 -9.64 -22.70 1.16
CA LEU A 103 -10.33 -23.15 2.37
C LEU A 103 -11.32 -24.28 2.08
N ALA A 104 -12.11 -24.16 1.02
CA ALA A 104 -13.10 -25.19 0.65
C ALA A 104 -12.42 -26.48 0.17
N GLN A 105 -11.50 -26.38 -0.79
CA GLN A 105 -10.91 -27.55 -1.47
C GLN A 105 -9.89 -28.29 -0.60
N ASN A 106 -8.98 -27.54 0.01
CA ASN A 106 -7.84 -28.15 0.70
C ASN A 106 -8.04 -28.28 2.22
N TRP A 107 -8.92 -27.47 2.79
CA TRP A 107 -9.15 -27.43 4.22
C TRP A 107 -10.53 -27.96 4.62
N GLY A 108 -11.50 -28.03 3.70
CA GLY A 108 -12.88 -28.44 3.97
C GLY A 108 -13.60 -27.44 4.89
N ILE A 109 -13.35 -26.14 4.67
CA ILE A 109 -13.96 -25.02 5.40
C ILE A 109 -14.74 -24.19 4.39
N ASN A 110 -16.04 -24.01 4.61
CA ASN A 110 -16.86 -23.10 3.82
C ASN A 110 -16.75 -21.70 4.42
N ALA A 111 -16.24 -20.74 3.63
CA ALA A 111 -16.11 -19.36 4.05
C ALA A 111 -16.91 -18.42 3.13
N THR A 112 -17.45 -17.35 3.68
CA THR A 112 -18.06 -16.26 2.92
C THR A 112 -16.99 -15.21 2.62
N VAL A 113 -16.92 -14.76 1.37
CA VAL A 113 -15.97 -13.71 0.99
C VAL A 113 -16.46 -12.37 1.53
N LEU A 114 -15.58 -11.66 2.21
CA LEU A 114 -15.76 -10.30 2.69
C LEU A 114 -14.49 -9.51 2.31
N TYR A 115 -14.57 -8.75 1.23
CA TYR A 115 -13.43 -7.97 0.75
C TYR A 115 -13.11 -6.82 1.69
N ASP A 116 -11.82 -6.58 1.92
CA ASP A 116 -11.37 -5.39 2.62
C ASP A 116 -11.72 -4.13 1.84
N GLN A 117 -12.17 -3.10 2.56
CA GLN A 117 -12.59 -1.83 2.02
C GLN A 117 -11.82 -0.66 2.67
N PRO A 118 -11.55 0.43 1.94
CA PRO A 118 -10.85 1.56 2.51
C PRO A 118 -11.73 2.29 3.53
N PRO A 119 -11.19 2.70 4.69
CA PRO A 119 -11.85 3.66 5.58
C PRO A 119 -12.16 4.99 4.88
N ASP A 120 -13.16 5.73 5.37
CA ASP A 120 -13.61 7.00 4.77
C ASP A 120 -12.56 8.12 4.75
N ILE A 121 -11.52 8.01 5.56
CA ILE A 121 -10.37 8.93 5.56
C ILE A 121 -9.54 8.85 4.27
N PHE A 122 -9.64 7.74 3.53
CA PHE A 122 -9.02 7.60 2.21
C PHE A 122 -9.98 8.10 1.14
N HIS A 123 -9.72 9.30 0.65
CA HIS A 123 -10.49 9.98 -0.39
C HIS A 123 -9.57 10.79 -1.31
N PRO A 124 -9.99 11.10 -2.54
CA PRO A 124 -9.23 12.00 -3.41
C PRO A 124 -9.03 13.36 -2.75
N ALA A 125 -7.79 13.83 -2.66
CA ALA A 125 -7.50 15.12 -2.05
C ALA A 125 -7.90 16.27 -2.97
N SER A 126 -8.56 17.29 -2.42
CA SER A 126 -8.82 18.55 -3.08
C SER A 126 -7.52 19.33 -3.35
N LEU A 127 -7.56 20.31 -4.25
CA LEU A 127 -6.39 21.15 -4.52
C LEU A 127 -5.91 21.89 -3.27
N GLU A 128 -6.84 22.30 -2.41
CA GLU A 128 -6.54 22.99 -1.16
C GLU A 128 -5.84 22.06 -0.15
N GLU A 129 -6.35 20.86 0.04
CA GLU A 129 -5.73 19.84 0.92
C GLU A 129 -4.34 19.47 0.42
N ARG A 130 -4.20 19.24 -0.89
CA ARG A 130 -2.92 18.98 -1.55
C ARG A 130 -1.92 20.11 -1.32
N HIS A 131 -2.33 21.36 -1.53
CA HIS A 131 -1.45 22.51 -1.34
C HIS A 131 -1.01 22.63 0.13
N LYS A 132 -1.95 22.56 1.08
CA LYS A 132 -1.66 22.60 2.51
C LYS A 132 -0.72 21.47 2.95
N LEU A 133 -0.92 20.24 2.44
CA LEU A 133 -0.02 19.12 2.73
C LEU A 133 1.40 19.45 2.26
N PHE A 134 1.56 19.86 1.01
CA PHE A 134 2.90 20.13 0.47
C PHE A 134 3.55 21.38 1.04
N CYS A 135 2.81 22.37 1.51
CA CYS A 135 3.36 23.46 2.31
C CYS A 135 3.99 22.95 3.62
N ARG A 136 3.34 21.99 4.30
CA ARG A 136 3.90 21.38 5.53
C ARG A 136 5.12 20.50 5.24
N LEU A 137 5.09 19.75 4.15
CA LEU A 137 6.18 18.84 3.77
C LEU A 137 7.32 19.54 3.02
N ASN A 138 7.17 20.81 2.70
CA ASN A 138 8.08 21.56 1.82
C ASN A 138 9.52 21.54 2.32
N GLU A 139 9.75 21.81 3.62
CA GLU A 139 11.10 21.82 4.18
C GLU A 139 11.79 20.46 4.07
N ASP A 140 11.06 19.36 4.33
CA ASP A 140 11.61 18.01 4.26
C ASP A 140 11.89 17.58 2.80
N LEU A 141 11.03 18.01 1.87
CA LEU A 141 11.20 17.75 0.45
C LEU A 141 12.38 18.53 -0.14
N PHE A 142 12.54 19.82 0.19
CA PHE A 142 13.62 20.66 -0.37
C PHE A 142 14.98 20.40 0.29
N ARG A 143 15.07 20.22 1.61
CA ARG A 143 16.34 19.93 2.30
C ARG A 143 17.08 18.73 1.70
N SER A 144 16.37 17.79 1.13
CA SER A 144 16.94 16.58 0.60
C SER A 144 17.17 16.61 -0.92
N LEU A 145 16.62 17.59 -1.67
CA LEU A 145 16.87 17.75 -3.12
C LEU A 145 18.23 18.37 -3.44
N GLY A 146 19.03 18.75 -2.40
CA GLY A 146 20.33 19.35 -2.64
C GLY A 146 20.26 20.70 -3.34
N VAL A 147 19.10 21.34 -3.38
CA VAL A 147 18.97 22.76 -3.77
C VAL A 147 19.60 23.57 -2.65
N ARG A 148 20.94 23.47 -2.56
CA ARG A 148 21.75 24.44 -1.87
C ARG A 148 21.74 25.69 -2.75
N ASP A 149 21.06 26.70 -2.21
CA ASP A 149 21.36 28.11 -2.46
C ASP A 149 21.48 28.55 -3.92
N CYS A 150 20.35 28.84 -4.55
CA CYS A 150 20.32 30.00 -5.46
C CYS A 150 20.42 31.31 -4.65
N VAL A 151 21.37 31.39 -3.70
CA VAL A 151 21.70 32.62 -2.99
C VAL A 151 23.23 32.74 -2.89
N SER A 152 23.82 33.10 -3.99
CA SER A 152 25.13 33.74 -3.96
C SER A 152 25.11 34.97 -4.88
N ASN A 153 24.48 36.01 -4.38
CA ASN A 153 25.04 37.38 -4.56
C ASN A 153 24.38 38.31 -3.54
N GLY A 154 25.21 38.74 -2.64
CA GLY A 154 25.07 39.70 -1.57
C GLY A 154 23.88 40.65 -1.62
N ASN A 155 22.80 40.32 -0.96
CA ASN A 155 22.05 41.25 -0.13
C ASN A 155 21.14 40.42 0.76
N SER A 156 21.32 40.63 2.06
CA SER A 156 20.51 40.09 3.16
C SER A 156 19.03 40.38 2.97
N LEU A 157 18.31 39.44 2.38
CA LEU A 157 16.89 39.23 2.61
C LEU A 157 16.77 37.77 2.93
N VAL A 158 16.48 37.48 4.20
CA VAL A 158 15.96 36.18 4.64
C VAL A 158 14.92 35.78 3.63
N ALA A 159 15.22 34.73 2.84
CA ALA A 159 14.26 34.15 1.93
C ALA A 159 13.09 33.67 2.79
N SER A 160 12.07 34.52 2.93
CA SER A 160 10.74 34.08 3.25
C SER A 160 10.41 33.06 2.16
N CYS A 161 10.52 31.76 2.49
CA CYS A 161 9.84 30.72 1.71
C CYS A 161 8.46 31.30 1.45
N HIS A 162 8.16 31.56 0.18
CA HIS A 162 6.85 32.06 -0.17
C HIS A 162 5.86 31.00 0.30
N GLN A 163 5.08 31.31 1.35
CA GLN A 163 4.08 30.42 1.93
C GLN A 163 3.05 29.95 0.89
N ASN A 164 3.08 30.54 -0.29
CA ASN A 164 2.13 30.40 -1.37
C ASN A 164 2.64 29.54 -2.54
N GLU A 165 3.82 28.90 -2.44
CA GLU A 165 4.39 28.12 -3.53
C GLU A 165 4.94 26.78 -3.05
N THR A 166 4.51 25.70 -3.71
CA THR A 166 5.00 24.33 -3.50
C THR A 166 5.62 23.77 -4.78
N LEU A 167 6.19 22.57 -4.71
CA LEU A 167 6.70 21.86 -5.88
C LEU A 167 5.59 21.58 -6.92
N PHE A 168 4.34 21.46 -6.48
CA PHE A 168 3.21 21.00 -7.30
C PHE A 168 2.22 22.11 -7.65
N ALA A 169 2.07 23.12 -6.80
CA ALA A 169 1.04 24.13 -6.93
C ALA A 169 1.51 25.52 -6.49
N THR A 170 0.86 26.53 -7.03
CA THR A 170 1.07 27.94 -6.67
C THR A 170 -0.28 28.54 -6.26
N GLU A 171 -0.29 29.28 -5.16
CA GLU A 171 -1.43 30.07 -4.72
C GLU A 171 -1.32 31.50 -5.24
N VAL A 172 -2.35 31.96 -5.95
CA VAL A 172 -2.46 33.32 -6.48
C VAL A 172 -3.73 33.96 -5.96
N GLY A 173 -3.61 34.87 -5.00
CA GLY A 173 -4.74 35.42 -4.27
C GLY A 173 -5.39 34.34 -3.39
N SER A 174 -6.64 33.99 -3.69
CA SER A 174 -7.39 32.93 -2.99
C SER A 174 -7.51 31.61 -3.79
N ASN A 175 -6.89 31.57 -4.97
CA ASN A 175 -7.02 30.42 -5.87
C ASN A 175 -5.71 29.64 -5.96
N ILE A 176 -5.82 28.32 -5.97
CA ILE A 176 -4.69 27.39 -6.09
C ILE A 176 -4.68 26.80 -7.49
N TYR A 177 -3.53 26.83 -8.14
CA TYR A 177 -3.30 26.29 -9.47
C TYR A 177 -2.19 25.25 -9.45
N LEU A 178 -2.40 24.12 -10.13
CA LEU A 178 -1.32 23.16 -10.36
C LEU A 178 -0.30 23.73 -11.35
N LYS A 179 0.99 23.53 -11.06
CA LYS A 179 2.04 23.92 -11.99
C LYS A 179 2.02 23.01 -13.23
N PRO A 180 2.07 23.57 -14.44
CA PRO A 180 2.10 22.76 -15.66
C PRO A 180 3.37 21.89 -15.75
N ASN A 181 4.49 22.36 -15.19
CA ASN A 181 5.79 21.68 -15.20
C ASN A 181 6.06 20.90 -13.92
N ARG A 182 5.04 20.59 -13.13
CA ARG A 182 5.20 19.83 -11.90
C ARG A 182 5.73 18.41 -12.17
N PRO A 183 6.53 17.86 -11.28
CA PRO A 183 6.86 16.45 -11.38
C PRO A 183 5.60 15.58 -11.23
N ALA A 184 5.63 14.39 -11.82
CA ALA A 184 4.65 13.38 -11.50
C ALA A 184 4.98 12.77 -10.13
N LEU A 185 3.98 12.71 -9.27
CA LEU A 185 4.12 12.19 -7.91
C LEU A 185 3.75 10.71 -7.88
N VAL A 186 4.75 9.88 -7.60
CA VAL A 186 4.58 8.43 -7.44
C VAL A 186 4.77 8.08 -5.98
N VAL A 187 3.81 7.34 -5.40
CA VAL A 187 3.87 6.95 -3.99
C VAL A 187 4.01 5.44 -3.87
N SER A 188 4.90 5.01 -2.99
CA SER A 188 5.01 3.61 -2.56
C SER A 188 5.02 3.52 -1.05
N SER A 189 4.16 2.68 -0.50
CA SER A 189 4.08 2.41 0.94
C SER A 189 4.71 1.06 1.23
N THR A 190 5.62 1.01 2.21
CA THR A 190 6.40 -0.20 2.49
C THR A 190 6.61 -0.41 3.98
N SER A 191 6.70 -1.68 4.37
CA SER A 191 7.17 -2.06 5.71
C SER A 191 8.69 -2.31 5.73
N TRP A 192 9.39 -2.11 4.61
CA TRP A 192 10.83 -2.35 4.46
C TRP A 192 11.26 -3.73 4.95
N THR A 193 10.46 -4.73 4.65
CA THR A 193 10.67 -6.14 4.99
C THR A 193 11.19 -6.91 3.78
N PRO A 194 11.88 -8.06 3.98
CA PRO A 194 12.47 -8.84 2.88
C PRO A 194 11.47 -9.41 1.85
N ASP A 195 10.17 -9.43 2.17
CA ASP A 195 9.10 -9.85 1.28
C ASP A 195 8.70 -8.77 0.26
N GLU A 196 9.20 -7.54 0.42
CA GLU A 196 9.04 -6.44 -0.53
C GLU A 196 10.38 -6.17 -1.22
N ASP A 197 10.59 -6.67 -2.44
CA ASP A 197 11.83 -6.40 -3.18
C ASP A 197 11.86 -4.99 -3.76
N PHE A 198 12.38 -4.07 -2.98
CA PHE A 198 12.56 -2.68 -3.37
C PHE A 198 13.61 -2.47 -4.48
N GLY A 199 14.43 -3.49 -4.75
CA GLY A 199 15.36 -3.48 -5.87
C GLY A 199 14.66 -3.31 -7.20
N ILE A 200 13.49 -3.93 -7.37
CA ILE A 200 12.67 -3.82 -8.58
C ILE A 200 12.33 -2.35 -8.89
N LEU A 201 11.88 -1.59 -7.90
CA LEU A 201 11.53 -0.16 -8.08
C LEU A 201 12.76 0.69 -8.43
N LEU A 202 13.88 0.47 -7.74
CA LEU A 202 15.11 1.23 -8.00
C LEU A 202 15.66 0.97 -9.41
N GLU A 203 15.66 -0.28 -9.85
CA GLU A 203 16.09 -0.65 -11.20
C GLU A 203 15.13 -0.11 -12.26
N ALA A 204 13.82 -0.18 -12.03
CA ALA A 204 12.82 0.41 -12.92
C ALA A 204 13.02 1.93 -13.09
N ALA A 205 13.35 2.63 -12.01
CA ALA A 205 13.65 4.06 -12.05
C ALA A 205 14.90 4.37 -12.89
N VAL A 206 15.97 3.57 -12.78
CA VAL A 206 17.16 3.68 -13.62
C VAL A 206 16.80 3.44 -15.09
N MET A 207 16.00 2.42 -15.36
CA MET A 207 15.56 2.10 -16.73
C MET A 207 14.70 3.21 -17.31
N TYR A 208 13.77 3.78 -16.54
CA TYR A 208 12.96 4.93 -16.95
C TYR A 208 13.86 6.10 -17.32
N ASP A 209 14.78 6.51 -16.44
CA ASP A 209 15.67 7.64 -16.67
C ASP A 209 16.49 7.49 -17.96
N ARG A 210 17.06 6.30 -18.20
CA ARG A 210 17.85 5.99 -19.40
C ARG A 210 16.99 5.91 -20.68
N ARG A 211 15.82 5.29 -20.61
CA ARG A 211 14.93 5.14 -21.77
C ARG A 211 14.37 6.50 -22.21
N VAL A 212 14.00 7.36 -21.27
CA VAL A 212 13.59 8.73 -21.59
C VAL A 212 14.73 9.50 -22.26
N ALA A 213 15.97 9.42 -21.74
CA ALA A 213 17.14 10.04 -22.36
C ALA A 213 17.32 9.56 -23.81
N ALA A 214 17.23 8.25 -24.04
CA ALA A 214 17.35 7.67 -25.38
C ALA A 214 16.22 8.12 -26.33
N ILE A 215 14.98 8.21 -25.86
CA ILE A 215 13.82 8.68 -26.65
C ILE A 215 14.00 10.16 -27.05
N LEU A 216 14.55 10.98 -26.15
CA LEU A 216 14.77 12.41 -26.39
C LEU A 216 16.05 12.69 -27.19
N GLY A 217 16.86 11.67 -27.49
CA GLY A 217 18.13 11.81 -28.19
C GLY A 217 19.18 12.55 -27.37
N GLU A 218 19.06 12.54 -26.04
CA GLU A 218 19.99 13.20 -25.14
C GLU A 218 21.24 12.34 -24.93
N ASP A 219 22.41 12.96 -25.02
CA ASP A 219 23.68 12.37 -24.64
C ASP A 219 23.82 12.36 -23.10
N ASP A 220 24.51 11.36 -22.56
CA ASP A 220 24.81 11.28 -21.11
C ASP A 220 25.61 12.49 -20.59
N SER A 221 26.21 13.30 -21.50
CA SER A 221 26.93 14.52 -21.19
C SER A 221 26.06 15.76 -20.89
N VAL A 222 24.73 15.69 -21.14
CA VAL A 222 23.83 16.83 -20.86
C VAL A 222 23.74 17.06 -19.36
N ASP A 223 24.13 18.24 -18.91
CA ASP A 223 24.14 18.59 -17.50
C ASP A 223 22.72 18.70 -16.93
N GLU A 224 22.55 18.23 -15.72
CA GLU A 224 21.26 18.28 -15.00
C GLU A 224 20.73 19.72 -14.92
N GLU A 225 21.58 20.72 -14.75
CA GLU A 225 21.21 22.13 -14.70
C GLU A 225 20.59 22.64 -16.01
N VAL A 226 21.05 22.14 -17.16
CA VAL A 226 20.50 22.51 -18.49
C VAL A 226 19.09 21.98 -18.64
N ILE A 227 18.86 20.72 -18.24
CA ILE A 227 17.52 20.10 -18.26
C ILE A 227 16.56 20.85 -17.33
N TRP A 228 17.04 21.25 -16.14
CA TRP A 228 16.24 22.03 -15.19
C TRP A 228 15.84 23.40 -15.76
N LYS A 229 16.78 24.08 -16.44
CA LYS A 229 16.55 25.38 -17.04
C LYS A 229 15.52 25.28 -18.18
N GLU A 230 15.64 24.28 -19.04
CA GLU A 230 14.70 24.08 -20.15
C GLU A 230 13.28 23.79 -19.67
N ILE A 231 13.12 23.03 -18.59
CA ILE A 231 11.81 22.79 -17.98
C ILE A 231 11.27 24.05 -17.31
N SER A 232 12.13 24.82 -16.63
CA SER A 232 11.72 26.09 -16.00
C SER A 232 11.31 27.13 -17.03
N ASP A 233 11.95 27.14 -18.20
CA ASP A 233 11.65 28.03 -19.30
C ASP A 233 10.40 27.64 -20.11
N GLY A 234 9.62 26.65 -19.63
CA GLY A 234 8.33 26.27 -20.20
C GLY A 234 8.39 25.32 -21.39
N LYS A 235 9.54 24.71 -21.67
CA LYS A 235 9.58 23.60 -22.63
C LYS A 235 8.80 22.42 -22.08
N GLN A 236 7.67 22.11 -22.72
CA GLN A 236 6.86 20.95 -22.41
C GLN A 236 7.65 19.68 -22.74
N CYS A 237 8.14 18.99 -21.71
CA CYS A 237 8.84 17.74 -21.90
C CYS A 237 7.83 16.62 -22.17
N LEU A 238 8.07 15.79 -23.19
CA LEU A 238 7.25 14.62 -23.51
C LEU A 238 7.08 13.67 -22.31
N TYR A 239 8.07 13.64 -21.42
CA TYR A 239 8.07 12.86 -20.19
C TYR A 239 8.37 13.76 -18.99
N PRO A 240 7.59 13.67 -17.89
CA PRO A 240 7.83 14.45 -16.69
C PRO A 240 9.04 13.91 -15.91
N ARG A 241 9.49 14.70 -14.95
CA ARG A 241 10.25 14.16 -13.84
C ARG A 241 9.36 13.35 -12.93
N LEU A 242 9.90 12.28 -12.35
CA LEU A 242 9.22 11.47 -11.37
C LEU A 242 9.76 11.79 -9.97
N LEU A 243 8.87 12.11 -9.05
CA LEU A 243 9.17 12.17 -7.62
C LEU A 243 8.56 10.97 -6.94
N PHE A 244 9.39 10.03 -6.51
CA PHE A 244 8.96 8.92 -5.67
C PHE A 244 8.99 9.31 -4.20
N ILE A 245 7.83 9.29 -3.55
CA ILE A 245 7.72 9.39 -2.09
C ILE A 245 7.48 7.98 -1.55
N ILE A 246 8.43 7.50 -0.75
CA ILE A 246 8.38 6.17 -0.15
C ILE A 246 8.08 6.32 1.34
N THR A 247 6.92 5.83 1.77
CA THR A 247 6.48 5.93 3.16
C THR A 247 6.66 4.61 3.88
N GLY A 248 7.08 4.66 5.14
CA GLY A 248 7.14 3.49 5.99
C GLY A 248 8.36 3.41 6.89
N LYS A 249 8.29 2.45 7.82
CA LYS A 249 9.37 2.09 8.76
C LYS A 249 9.65 0.58 8.63
N GLY A 250 10.90 0.20 8.81
CA GLY A 250 11.25 -1.21 8.82
C GLY A 250 12.76 -1.48 8.75
N PRO A 251 13.14 -2.75 8.86
CA PRO A 251 14.54 -3.14 9.09
C PRO A 251 15.47 -2.88 7.90
N GLU A 252 14.96 -2.92 6.68
CA GLU A 252 15.81 -2.74 5.48
C GLU A 252 15.90 -1.29 4.98
N LYS A 253 15.21 -0.33 5.64
CA LYS A 253 15.14 1.07 5.20
C LYS A 253 16.53 1.67 4.94
N GLU A 254 17.44 1.58 5.91
CA GLU A 254 18.79 2.15 5.81
C GLU A 254 19.59 1.57 4.62
N LYS A 255 19.45 0.27 4.37
CA LYS A 255 20.08 -0.42 3.24
C LYS A 255 19.67 0.19 1.90
N TYR A 256 18.38 0.46 1.73
CA TYR A 256 17.86 1.06 0.50
C TYR A 256 18.14 2.56 0.41
N GLU A 257 18.11 3.30 1.50
CA GLU A 257 18.51 4.72 1.52
C GLU A 257 19.97 4.93 1.09
N VAL A 258 20.88 4.03 1.48
CA VAL A 258 22.28 4.05 1.01
C VAL A 258 22.35 3.79 -0.49
N LYS A 259 21.54 2.87 -1.03
CA LYS A 259 21.48 2.64 -2.49
C LYS A 259 20.95 3.87 -3.22
N ILE A 260 19.83 4.44 -2.76
CA ILE A 260 19.21 5.65 -3.34
C ILE A 260 20.22 6.82 -3.40
N LYS A 261 20.95 7.07 -2.31
CA LYS A 261 21.96 8.15 -2.25
C LYS A 261 23.11 7.99 -3.28
N ARG A 262 23.38 6.77 -3.72
CA ARG A 262 24.41 6.48 -4.73
C ARG A 262 23.92 6.60 -6.16
N MET A 263 22.61 6.61 -6.35
CA MET A 263 21.99 6.72 -7.66
C MET A 263 22.06 8.17 -8.14
N LYS A 264 22.63 8.37 -9.33
CA LYS A 264 22.69 9.67 -10.01
C LYS A 264 21.68 9.64 -11.16
N LEU A 265 20.42 9.97 -10.84
CA LEU A 265 19.33 10.02 -11.82
C LEU A 265 19.00 11.48 -12.13
N LYS A 266 18.78 11.78 -13.41
CA LYS A 266 18.50 13.15 -13.88
C LYS A 266 16.99 13.47 -13.84
N ARG A 267 16.14 12.46 -14.05
CA ARG A 267 14.68 12.62 -14.18
C ARG A 267 13.88 11.96 -13.07
N VAL A 268 14.56 11.32 -12.13
CA VAL A 268 13.91 10.62 -11.02
C VAL A 268 14.53 11.04 -9.70
N ALA A 269 13.68 11.42 -8.75
CA ALA A 269 14.07 11.71 -7.38
C ALA A 269 13.34 10.80 -6.41
N PHE A 270 14.02 10.36 -5.36
CA PHE A 270 13.46 9.55 -4.28
C PHE A 270 13.46 10.32 -2.97
N ARG A 271 12.37 10.15 -2.22
CA ARG A 271 12.23 10.66 -0.86
C ARG A 271 11.65 9.57 0.02
N THR A 272 12.32 9.29 1.12
CA THR A 272 11.80 8.39 2.16
C THR A 272 11.31 9.25 3.32
N MET A 273 10.07 9.01 3.76
CA MET A 273 9.50 9.76 4.87
C MET A 273 8.57 8.90 5.70
N TRP A 274 8.33 9.36 6.92
CA TRP A 274 7.29 8.85 7.79
C TRP A 274 6.25 9.94 7.98
N LEU A 275 5.01 9.62 7.67
CA LEU A 275 3.90 10.56 7.79
C LEU A 275 3.04 10.27 9.02
N SER A 276 2.33 11.28 9.47
CA SER A 276 1.26 11.12 10.44
C SER A 276 0.10 10.32 9.85
N ALA A 277 -0.78 9.81 10.71
CA ALA A 277 -2.00 9.12 10.27
C ALA A 277 -2.92 10.01 9.42
N ASP A 278 -2.90 11.33 9.68
CA ASP A 278 -3.72 12.30 8.94
C ASP A 278 -3.10 12.70 7.60
N ASP A 279 -1.76 12.77 7.52
CA ASP A 279 -1.07 13.18 6.29
C ASP A 279 -0.92 12.05 5.27
N TYR A 280 -0.92 10.80 5.71
CA TYR A 280 -0.77 9.64 4.81
C TYR A 280 -1.90 9.51 3.80
N PRO A 281 -3.19 9.56 4.18
CA PRO A 281 -4.30 9.57 3.22
C PRO A 281 -4.24 10.76 2.25
N LEU A 282 -3.89 11.95 2.75
CA LEU A 282 -3.74 13.14 1.93
C LEU A 282 -2.61 13.00 0.90
N LEU A 283 -1.49 12.34 1.25
CA LEU A 283 -0.44 12.05 0.30
C LEU A 283 -0.93 11.11 -0.81
N LEU A 284 -1.63 10.02 -0.46
CA LEU A 284 -2.21 9.10 -1.45
C LEU A 284 -3.21 9.82 -2.36
N GLY A 285 -4.13 10.62 -1.78
CA GLY A 285 -5.11 11.40 -2.52
C GLY A 285 -4.50 12.51 -3.40
N SER A 286 -3.25 12.89 -3.13
CA SER A 286 -2.51 13.89 -3.90
C SER A 286 -1.61 13.28 -4.98
N ALA A 287 -1.37 11.99 -4.98
CA ALA A 287 -0.47 11.33 -5.90
C ALA A 287 -1.06 11.14 -7.31
N ASP A 288 -0.20 10.90 -8.27
CA ASP A 288 -0.60 10.61 -9.66
C ASP A 288 -0.62 9.10 -9.93
N LEU A 289 0.27 8.33 -9.25
CA LEU A 289 0.38 6.87 -9.37
C LEU A 289 0.85 6.25 -8.06
N GLY A 290 0.28 5.11 -7.70
CA GLY A 290 0.77 4.24 -6.64
C GLY A 290 1.63 3.10 -7.18
N VAL A 291 2.68 2.69 -6.46
CA VAL A 291 3.46 1.48 -6.77
C VAL A 291 3.44 0.56 -5.56
N CYS A 292 2.96 -0.66 -5.74
CA CYS A 292 2.89 -1.68 -4.71
C CYS A 292 3.82 -2.85 -5.02
N LEU A 293 4.82 -3.05 -4.15
CA LEU A 293 5.80 -4.14 -4.24
C LEU A 293 5.45 -5.32 -3.35
N HIS A 294 4.34 -5.23 -2.61
CA HIS A 294 3.93 -6.28 -1.69
C HIS A 294 3.55 -7.56 -2.42
N THR A 295 4.08 -8.67 -1.96
CA THR A 295 3.68 -10.02 -2.37
C THR A 295 3.11 -10.77 -1.18
N SER A 296 1.99 -11.45 -1.38
CA SER A 296 1.38 -12.26 -0.34
C SER A 296 2.22 -13.50 0.00
N SER A 297 2.42 -13.80 1.28
CA SER A 297 3.12 -15.01 1.74
C SER A 297 2.41 -16.32 1.36
N SER A 298 1.10 -16.29 1.26
CA SER A 298 0.25 -17.39 0.80
C SER A 298 -0.12 -17.28 -0.68
N GLY A 299 -0.02 -16.08 -1.27
CA GLY A 299 -0.55 -15.76 -2.59
C GLY A 299 -2.09 -15.59 -2.61
N LEU A 300 -2.75 -15.51 -1.46
CA LEU A 300 -4.21 -15.58 -1.33
C LEU A 300 -4.85 -14.38 -0.65
N ASP A 301 -4.08 -13.44 -0.11
CA ASP A 301 -4.55 -12.17 0.44
C ASP A 301 -4.21 -10.99 -0.47
N LEU A 302 -4.93 -9.90 -0.30
CA LEU A 302 -4.78 -8.67 -1.08
C LEU A 302 -4.06 -7.59 -0.26
N PRO A 303 -3.27 -6.71 -0.91
CA PRO A 303 -2.53 -5.68 -0.19
C PRO A 303 -3.46 -4.52 0.22
N MET A 304 -3.62 -4.30 1.52
CA MET A 304 -4.39 -3.16 2.05
C MET A 304 -3.90 -1.81 1.50
N LYS A 305 -2.59 -1.70 1.21
CA LYS A 305 -2.01 -0.50 0.58
C LYS A 305 -2.67 -0.14 -0.75
N VAL A 306 -3.04 -1.14 -1.56
CA VAL A 306 -3.75 -0.92 -2.83
C VAL A 306 -5.22 -0.59 -2.59
N VAL A 307 -5.84 -1.20 -1.58
CA VAL A 307 -7.21 -0.85 -1.16
C VAL A 307 -7.28 0.62 -0.75
N ASP A 308 -6.34 1.09 0.08
CA ASP A 308 -6.23 2.50 0.50
C ASP A 308 -5.99 3.44 -0.69
N MET A 309 -5.11 3.04 -1.64
CA MET A 309 -4.86 3.81 -2.86
C MET A 309 -6.13 3.97 -3.70
N PHE A 310 -6.92 2.91 -3.88
CA PHE A 310 -8.20 3.00 -4.60
C PHE A 310 -9.23 3.84 -3.85
N GLY A 311 -9.26 3.80 -2.50
CA GLY A 311 -10.06 4.73 -1.70
C GLY A 311 -9.76 6.19 -2.02
N CYS A 312 -8.50 6.50 -2.31
CA CYS A 312 -8.04 7.81 -2.75
C CYS A 312 -8.22 8.09 -4.26
N GLY A 313 -8.78 7.17 -5.02
CA GLY A 313 -8.88 7.27 -6.48
C GLY A 313 -7.52 7.22 -7.18
N LEU A 314 -6.50 6.66 -6.54
CA LEU A 314 -5.14 6.57 -7.04
C LEU A 314 -4.94 5.27 -7.84
N PRO A 315 -4.64 5.33 -9.15
CA PRO A 315 -4.31 4.15 -9.95
C PRO A 315 -2.98 3.54 -9.50
N VAL A 316 -2.79 2.24 -9.74
CA VAL A 316 -1.62 1.52 -9.23
C VAL A 316 -0.89 0.72 -10.30
N CYS A 317 0.44 0.62 -10.17
CA CYS A 317 1.24 -0.48 -10.71
C CYS A 317 1.59 -1.43 -9.56
N ALA A 318 1.19 -2.70 -9.63
CA ALA A 318 1.39 -3.66 -8.56
C ALA A 318 2.13 -4.91 -9.05
N VAL A 319 2.88 -5.54 -8.15
CA VAL A 319 3.52 -6.83 -8.44
C VAL A 319 2.46 -7.88 -8.74
N SER A 320 2.68 -8.64 -9.82
CA SER A 320 1.79 -9.72 -10.24
C SER A 320 1.95 -10.96 -9.37
N TYR A 321 0.85 -11.43 -8.77
CA TYR A 321 0.75 -12.74 -8.09
C TYR A 321 -0.67 -13.28 -8.20
N SER A 322 -0.92 -14.51 -7.70
CA SER A 322 -2.09 -15.32 -8.05
C SER A 322 -3.45 -14.61 -7.92
N CYS A 323 -3.74 -13.98 -6.76
CA CYS A 323 -5.06 -13.40 -6.52
C CYS A 323 -5.15 -11.88 -6.73
N ILE A 324 -4.05 -11.19 -7.05
CA ILE A 324 -4.03 -9.72 -7.17
C ILE A 324 -5.05 -9.18 -8.19
N ARG A 325 -5.40 -10.00 -9.20
CA ARG A 325 -6.41 -9.65 -10.22
C ARG A 325 -7.84 -9.56 -9.67
N GLU A 326 -8.09 -10.00 -8.46
CA GLU A 326 -9.38 -9.76 -7.79
C GLU A 326 -9.54 -8.27 -7.41
N LEU A 327 -8.42 -7.57 -7.18
CA LEU A 327 -8.37 -6.17 -6.79
C LEU A 327 -7.93 -5.26 -7.95
N VAL A 328 -6.79 -5.59 -8.59
CA VAL A 328 -6.23 -4.80 -9.69
C VAL A 328 -6.73 -5.35 -11.03
N ARG A 329 -7.63 -4.61 -11.67
CA ARG A 329 -8.15 -4.89 -13.01
C ARG A 329 -7.28 -4.18 -14.02
N VAL A 330 -6.46 -4.99 -14.74
CA VAL A 330 -5.51 -4.47 -15.73
C VAL A 330 -6.22 -3.58 -16.76
N ASP A 331 -5.59 -2.46 -17.13
CA ASP A 331 -6.09 -1.43 -18.04
C ASP A 331 -7.37 -0.71 -17.59
N LYS A 332 -7.87 -1.02 -16.38
CA LYS A 332 -9.02 -0.35 -15.80
C LYS A 332 -8.67 0.53 -14.61
N ASN A 333 -8.07 -0.02 -13.56
CA ASN A 333 -7.71 0.72 -12.35
C ASN A 333 -6.23 0.61 -11.99
N GLY A 334 -5.45 -0.17 -12.75
CA GLY A 334 -4.03 -0.36 -12.55
C GLY A 334 -3.39 -1.25 -13.60
N LEU A 335 -2.08 -1.47 -13.44
CA LEU A 335 -1.26 -2.37 -14.24
C LEU A 335 -0.55 -3.37 -13.33
N LEU A 336 -0.06 -4.48 -13.91
CA LEU A 336 0.61 -5.54 -13.16
C LEU A 336 1.95 -5.86 -13.81
N PHE A 337 3.03 -5.75 -13.03
CA PHE A 337 4.38 -6.06 -13.45
C PHE A 337 4.96 -7.26 -12.69
N SER A 338 5.91 -7.94 -13.31
CA SER A 338 6.68 -9.06 -12.73
C SER A 338 8.18 -8.76 -12.71
N SER A 339 8.63 -7.67 -13.35
CA SER A 339 10.03 -7.28 -13.45
C SER A 339 10.22 -5.77 -13.43
N SER A 340 11.46 -5.34 -13.14
CA SER A 340 11.86 -3.93 -13.22
C SER A 340 11.66 -3.34 -14.61
N SER A 341 11.89 -4.15 -15.65
CA SER A 341 11.70 -3.72 -17.05
C SER A 341 10.24 -3.43 -17.37
N GLU A 342 9.33 -4.33 -16.96
CA GLU A 342 7.89 -4.14 -17.15
C GLU A 342 7.40 -2.90 -16.39
N LEU A 343 7.81 -2.70 -15.13
CA LEU A 343 7.46 -1.49 -14.40
C LEU A 343 7.99 -0.23 -15.08
N ALA A 344 9.21 -0.26 -15.64
CA ALA A 344 9.74 0.88 -16.38
C ALA A 344 8.94 1.18 -17.67
N ASP A 345 8.48 0.15 -18.39
CA ASP A 345 7.61 0.30 -19.56
C ASP A 345 6.23 0.87 -19.18
N GLU A 346 5.66 0.40 -18.06
CA GLU A 346 4.41 0.95 -17.52
C GLU A 346 4.55 2.43 -17.16
N LEU A 347 5.65 2.82 -16.50
CA LEU A 347 5.92 4.24 -16.18
C LEU A 347 6.05 5.10 -17.44
N LEU A 348 6.72 4.59 -18.48
CA LEU A 348 6.82 5.29 -19.77
C LEU A 348 5.44 5.43 -20.43
N LEU A 349 4.64 4.38 -20.44
CA LEU A 349 3.29 4.40 -21.01
C LEU A 349 2.40 5.42 -20.29
N LEU A 350 2.39 5.38 -18.97
CA LEU A 350 1.47 6.18 -18.15
C LEU A 350 1.84 7.67 -18.12
N PHE A 351 3.12 8.02 -18.15
CA PHE A 351 3.57 9.40 -18.00
C PHE A 351 3.91 10.11 -19.30
N LYS A 352 3.74 9.46 -20.46
CA LYS A 352 3.90 10.12 -21.75
C LYS A 352 2.87 11.25 -21.90
N GLY A 353 3.33 12.48 -22.15
CA GLY A 353 2.48 13.65 -22.31
C GLY A 353 1.90 14.23 -21.02
N PHE A 354 2.41 13.80 -19.87
CA PHE A 354 1.97 14.32 -18.56
C PHE A 354 2.26 15.83 -18.41
N PRO A 355 1.36 16.65 -17.79
CA PRO A 355 0.13 16.18 -17.10
C PRO A 355 -1.12 16.14 -18.00
N ASP A 356 -1.11 16.74 -19.18
CA ASP A 356 -2.34 17.04 -19.94
C ASP A 356 -2.68 15.98 -20.99
N ASP A 357 -1.68 15.32 -21.60
CA ASP A 357 -1.85 14.39 -22.73
C ASP A 357 -1.53 12.92 -22.34
N CYS A 358 -1.71 12.56 -21.07
CA CYS A 358 -1.46 11.21 -20.54
C CYS A 358 -2.74 10.35 -20.45
N ASP A 359 -3.33 10.01 -21.60
CA ASP A 359 -4.63 9.34 -21.67
C ASP A 359 -4.66 8.00 -20.93
N ALA A 360 -3.59 7.20 -21.03
CA ALA A 360 -3.51 5.92 -20.32
C ALA A 360 -3.64 6.11 -18.79
N LEU A 361 -2.94 7.09 -18.21
CA LEU A 361 -3.03 7.40 -16.79
C LEU A 361 -4.44 7.91 -16.40
N LYS A 362 -5.05 8.76 -17.26
CA LYS A 362 -6.41 9.27 -17.02
C LYS A 362 -7.44 8.16 -17.00
N VAL A 363 -7.35 7.18 -17.90
CA VAL A 363 -8.24 6.00 -17.93
C VAL A 363 -8.12 5.22 -16.63
N LEU A 364 -6.89 4.91 -16.20
CA LEU A 364 -6.67 4.19 -14.95
C LEU A 364 -7.15 4.98 -13.72
N LYS A 365 -6.97 6.28 -13.71
CA LYS A 365 -7.45 7.16 -12.62
C LYS A 365 -8.97 7.14 -12.52
N TYR A 366 -9.66 7.20 -13.66
CA TYR A 366 -11.11 7.08 -13.66
C TYR A 366 -11.58 5.72 -13.11
N GLY A 367 -10.96 4.63 -13.54
CA GLY A 367 -11.28 3.29 -13.04
C GLY A 367 -10.93 3.08 -11.56
N ALA A 368 -9.86 3.73 -11.06
CA ALA A 368 -9.51 3.71 -9.65
C ALA A 368 -10.55 4.46 -8.81
N LEU A 369 -11.01 5.64 -9.26
CA LEU A 369 -12.09 6.40 -8.66
C LEU A 369 -13.40 5.61 -8.62
N GLU A 370 -13.77 4.96 -9.73
CA GLU A 370 -14.94 4.08 -9.79
C GLU A 370 -14.83 2.95 -8.77
N THR A 371 -13.67 2.31 -8.67
CA THR A 371 -13.40 1.22 -7.71
C THR A 371 -13.54 1.72 -6.27
N GLY A 372 -12.91 2.83 -5.90
CA GLY A 372 -12.95 3.38 -4.54
C GLY A 372 -14.30 3.94 -4.12
N SER A 373 -15.16 4.34 -5.08
CA SER A 373 -16.50 4.87 -4.80
C SER A 373 -17.59 3.80 -4.79
N SER A 374 -17.42 2.70 -5.53
CA SER A 374 -18.44 1.67 -5.70
C SER A 374 -18.54 0.70 -4.54
N SER A 375 -17.45 0.52 -3.80
CA SER A 375 -17.36 -0.43 -2.69
C SER A 375 -17.15 0.33 -1.38
N ARG A 376 -18.06 0.19 -0.45
CA ARG A 376 -18.00 0.79 0.87
C ARG A 376 -18.17 -0.30 1.92
N TRP A 377 -17.45 -0.16 3.03
CA TRP A 377 -17.49 -1.13 4.13
C TRP A 377 -18.92 -1.41 4.62
N ALA A 378 -19.79 -0.39 4.67
CA ALA A 378 -21.17 -0.56 5.07
C ALA A 378 -21.94 -1.51 4.14
N THR A 379 -21.73 -1.42 2.83
CA THR A 379 -22.37 -2.31 1.84
C THR A 379 -21.88 -3.75 1.99
N GLU A 380 -20.56 -3.94 2.02
CA GLU A 380 -19.95 -5.28 2.22
C GLU A 380 -20.43 -5.93 3.51
N TRP A 381 -20.54 -5.14 4.58
CA TRP A 381 -21.05 -5.61 5.86
C TRP A 381 -22.52 -6.06 5.77
N GLU A 382 -23.41 -5.23 5.23
CA GLU A 382 -24.84 -5.54 5.14
C GLU A 382 -25.12 -6.70 4.20
N GLU A 383 -24.36 -6.85 3.11
CA GLU A 383 -24.61 -7.89 2.11
C GLU A 383 -23.97 -9.23 2.46
N HIS A 384 -22.82 -9.26 3.11
CA HIS A 384 -22.03 -10.48 3.30
C HIS A 384 -21.82 -10.89 4.76
N ALA A 385 -21.41 -9.97 5.63
CA ALA A 385 -21.06 -10.31 7.01
C ALA A 385 -22.30 -10.41 7.92
N LYS A 386 -23.19 -9.42 7.88
CA LYS A 386 -24.35 -9.33 8.76
C LYS A 386 -25.31 -10.52 8.61
N PRO A 387 -25.67 -11.01 7.40
CA PRO A 387 -26.52 -12.19 7.26
C PRO A 387 -25.89 -13.42 7.89
N LEU A 388 -24.59 -13.65 7.65
CA LEU A 388 -23.84 -14.78 8.23
C LEU A 388 -23.85 -14.72 9.76
N ILE A 389 -23.51 -13.57 10.33
CA ILE A 389 -23.45 -13.38 11.78
C ILE A 389 -24.84 -13.55 12.41
N THR A 390 -25.89 -12.99 11.78
CA THR A 390 -27.28 -13.13 12.26
C THR A 390 -27.72 -14.58 12.25
N GLU A 391 -27.40 -15.33 11.19
CA GLU A 391 -27.71 -16.77 11.12
C GLU A 391 -27.00 -17.54 12.23
N VAL A 392 -25.70 -17.27 12.46
CA VAL A 392 -24.91 -17.93 13.49
C VAL A 392 -25.48 -17.68 14.89
N ILE A 393 -25.83 -16.43 15.21
CA ILE A 393 -26.43 -16.08 16.51
C ILE A 393 -27.81 -16.73 16.70
N SER A 394 -28.59 -16.82 15.62
CA SER A 394 -29.96 -17.42 15.72
C SER A 394 -29.99 -18.93 15.97
N ARG A 395 -28.85 -19.62 15.89
CA ARG A 395 -28.73 -21.07 16.15
C ARG A 395 -28.58 -21.40 17.63
N PHE A 396 -28.35 -20.41 18.48
CA PHE A 396 -28.16 -20.48 19.92
C PHE A 396 -29.26 -19.77 20.68
#